data_5dc69a34ad735954812ffaea9f9e865c
#
_entry.id   5dc69a34ad735954812ffaea9f9e865c
#
_cell.length_a   1.000
_cell.length_b   1.000
_cell.length_c   1.000
_cell.angle_alpha   90.00
_cell.angle_beta   90.00
_cell.angle_gamma   90.00
#
_symmetry.space_group_name_H-M   'P 1'
#
loop_
_entity.id
_entity.type
_entity.pdbx_description
1 polymer ?
#
loop_
_entity_poly.entity_id
_entity_poly.type
_entity_poly.pdbx_seq_one_letter_code
_entity_poly.pdbx_strand_id
1 'polypeptide(L)'
;VKSLIEYSNDLNVMVIPDMDFPSHSKAFLSLIKQNDKSLYQEIISDYSDNTLDFFSNRKAVDVTNRQIDEITELFKQPQFAEQQRIVLGGDEVAGGGAHQNSFIEYMNQIGDYAFQQGYEPQMWNDMVTHEGVKSLNNHYSILYWKQNEDNKSNLTVEDFDKYYFDVYNYNYYSLYFLPSKQFSQDDINEQAEYIGWAYAYNKFYYNKNPYNEVNSQNVKGSALSFWGEHATDMTQEELINQEVPLIKAYFNLKK
;
A
#
# COMPACT_ATOMS: atom_id res chain seq x y z
N VAL A 1 3.14 17.35 -10.26
CA VAL A 1 3.89 16.21 -9.73
C VAL A 1 5.38 16.55 -9.67
N LYS A 2 6.07 16.87 -10.78
CA LYS A 2 7.54 17.11 -10.80
C LYS A 2 8.01 18.13 -9.77
N SER A 3 7.36 19.30 -9.66
CA SER A 3 7.74 20.32 -8.66
C SER A 3 7.58 19.86 -7.21
N LEU A 4 6.64 18.95 -6.94
CA LEU A 4 6.50 18.32 -5.62
C LEU A 4 7.65 17.35 -5.34
N ILE A 5 8.04 16.55 -6.34
CA ILE A 5 9.17 15.63 -6.23
C ILE A 5 10.47 16.42 -5.98
N GLU A 6 10.71 17.48 -6.75
CA GLU A 6 11.87 18.36 -6.56
C GLU A 6 11.90 18.96 -5.15
N TYR A 7 10.78 19.53 -4.70
CA TYR A 7 10.68 20.08 -3.35
C TYR A 7 10.94 19.04 -2.24
N SER A 8 10.39 17.84 -2.39
CA SER A 8 10.60 16.76 -1.42
C SER A 8 12.05 16.28 -1.42
N ASN A 9 12.67 16.19 -2.60
CA ASN A 9 14.07 15.78 -2.74
C ASN A 9 15.04 16.83 -2.12
N ASP A 10 14.73 18.13 -2.23
CA ASP A 10 15.48 19.20 -1.55
C ASP A 10 15.44 19.05 -0.03
N LEU A 11 14.38 18.43 0.50
CA LEU A 11 14.24 18.08 1.92
C LEU A 11 14.80 16.70 2.27
N ASN A 12 15.45 16.02 1.33
CA ASN A 12 15.92 14.65 1.46
C ASN A 12 14.79 13.64 1.75
N VAL A 13 13.62 13.86 1.15
CA VAL A 13 12.45 12.99 1.24
C VAL A 13 12.18 12.38 -0.14
N MET A 14 12.18 11.05 -0.21
CA MET A 14 11.80 10.32 -1.41
C MET A 14 10.27 10.29 -1.56
N VAL A 15 9.78 10.56 -2.76
CA VAL A 15 8.36 10.41 -3.11
C VAL A 15 8.16 9.04 -3.76
N ILE A 16 7.38 8.20 -3.11
CA ILE A 16 7.07 6.85 -3.58
C ILE A 16 5.70 6.86 -4.25
N PRO A 17 5.58 6.50 -5.55
CA PRO A 17 4.27 6.37 -6.18
C PRO A 17 3.55 5.14 -5.66
N ASP A 18 2.23 5.26 -5.46
CA ASP A 18 1.34 4.18 -5.11
C ASP A 18 0.38 3.91 -6.28
N MET A 19 0.38 2.67 -6.76
CA MET A 19 -0.42 2.17 -7.88
C MET A 19 -1.18 0.94 -7.42
N ASP A 20 -2.48 1.04 -7.27
CA ASP A 20 -3.30 -0.07 -6.80
C ASP A 20 -3.68 -1.03 -7.94
N PHE A 21 -2.90 -2.10 -8.11
CA PHE A 21 -3.17 -3.19 -9.04
C PHE A 21 -3.25 -4.55 -8.31
N PRO A 22 -4.09 -5.47 -8.80
CA PRO A 22 -5.07 -5.36 -9.89
C PRO A 22 -6.38 -4.69 -9.51
N SER A 23 -6.67 -4.49 -8.21
CA SER A 23 -7.89 -3.84 -7.70
C SER A 23 -7.78 -2.30 -7.69
N HIS A 24 -8.79 -1.62 -7.14
CA HIS A 24 -8.89 -0.15 -7.08
C HIS A 24 -8.69 0.58 -8.42
N SER A 25 -8.72 -0.16 -9.53
CA SER A 25 -8.41 0.31 -10.88
C SER A 25 -9.61 0.92 -11.62
N LYS A 26 -10.71 1.27 -10.94
CA LYS A 26 -11.96 1.72 -11.58
C LYS A 26 -11.78 2.96 -12.48
N ALA A 27 -11.02 3.94 -12.02
CA ALA A 27 -10.76 5.15 -12.79
C ALA A 27 -9.96 4.83 -14.07
N PHE A 28 -8.91 4.03 -13.94
CA PHE A 28 -8.09 3.57 -15.04
C PHE A 28 -8.88 2.74 -16.06
N LEU A 29 -9.63 1.72 -15.60
CA LEU A 29 -10.50 0.89 -16.43
C LEU A 29 -11.58 1.72 -17.14
N SER A 30 -12.11 2.76 -16.49
CA SER A 30 -13.10 3.65 -17.10
C SER A 30 -12.50 4.46 -18.26
N LEU A 31 -11.26 4.92 -18.15
CA LEU A 31 -10.54 5.60 -19.23
C LEU A 31 -10.28 4.65 -20.40
N ILE A 32 -9.87 3.43 -20.14
CA ILE A 32 -9.71 2.40 -21.20
C ILE A 32 -11.04 2.14 -21.86
N LYS A 33 -12.12 1.94 -21.11
CA LYS A 33 -13.46 1.68 -21.65
C LYS A 33 -13.96 2.79 -22.57
N GLN A 34 -13.61 4.05 -22.28
CA GLN A 34 -13.99 5.19 -23.12
C GLN A 34 -13.20 5.23 -24.43
N ASN A 35 -11.94 4.82 -24.42
CA ASN A 35 -11.04 4.93 -25.57
C ASN A 35 -10.94 3.63 -26.38
N ASP A 36 -10.98 2.47 -25.74
CA ASP A 36 -10.87 1.14 -26.34
C ASP A 36 -11.74 0.12 -25.59
N LYS A 37 -12.99 -0.03 -26.04
CA LYS A 37 -13.94 -0.98 -25.45
C LYS A 37 -13.51 -2.44 -25.61
N SER A 38 -12.79 -2.76 -26.68
CA SER A 38 -12.30 -4.12 -26.92
C SER A 38 -11.25 -4.49 -25.88
N LEU A 39 -10.26 -3.63 -25.70
CA LEU A 39 -9.22 -3.82 -24.69
C LEU A 39 -9.84 -3.91 -23.29
N TYR A 40 -10.78 -3.01 -22.96
CA TYR A 40 -11.48 -3.06 -21.67
C TYR A 40 -12.11 -4.43 -21.40
N GLN A 41 -12.83 -5.00 -22.37
CA GLN A 41 -13.46 -6.32 -22.22
C GLN A 41 -12.46 -7.47 -22.08
N GLU A 42 -11.26 -7.30 -22.58
CA GLU A 42 -10.22 -8.30 -22.52
C GLU A 42 -9.41 -8.29 -21.22
N ILE A 43 -9.41 -7.14 -20.50
CA ILE A 43 -8.59 -6.97 -19.29
C ILE A 43 -9.39 -6.80 -18.00
N ILE A 44 -10.72 -6.67 -18.08
CA ILE A 44 -11.57 -6.56 -16.90
C ILE A 44 -11.76 -7.91 -16.23
N SER A 45 -11.69 -7.95 -14.91
CA SER A 45 -11.99 -9.15 -14.12
C SER A 45 -13.47 -9.49 -14.13
N ASP A 46 -13.80 -10.77 -14.17
CA ASP A 46 -15.17 -11.27 -13.97
C ASP A 46 -15.69 -11.10 -12.53
N TYR A 47 -14.77 -10.85 -11.57
CA TYR A 47 -15.11 -10.73 -10.14
C TYR A 47 -15.51 -9.32 -9.72
N SER A 48 -15.04 -8.29 -10.44
CA SER A 48 -15.33 -6.91 -10.07
C SER A 48 -15.04 -5.93 -11.22
N ASP A 49 -15.84 -4.86 -11.32
CA ASP A 49 -15.67 -3.77 -12.29
C ASP A 49 -14.54 -2.79 -11.96
N ASN A 50 -13.86 -2.98 -10.82
CA ASN A 50 -12.72 -2.18 -10.38
C ASN A 50 -11.39 -2.95 -10.40
N THR A 51 -11.38 -4.17 -10.94
CA THR A 51 -10.21 -5.08 -10.88
C THR A 51 -9.81 -5.53 -12.27
N LEU A 52 -8.50 -5.51 -12.57
CA LEU A 52 -7.96 -6.13 -13.78
C LEU A 52 -7.98 -7.65 -13.64
N ASP A 53 -8.09 -8.33 -14.79
CA ASP A 53 -8.05 -9.78 -14.83
C ASP A 53 -6.63 -10.31 -14.57
N PHE A 54 -6.45 -10.89 -13.39
CA PHE A 54 -5.18 -11.48 -12.95
C PHE A 54 -5.03 -12.98 -13.27
N PHE A 55 -5.98 -13.57 -14.00
CA PHE A 55 -5.97 -14.99 -14.34
C PHE A 55 -5.13 -15.28 -15.58
N SER A 56 -3.79 -15.24 -15.45
CA SER A 56 -2.85 -15.47 -16.56
C SER A 56 -3.14 -14.61 -17.80
N ASN A 57 -3.74 -13.45 -17.59
CA ASN A 57 -4.12 -12.53 -18.65
C ASN A 57 -2.93 -11.65 -19.04
N ARG A 58 -2.24 -12.06 -20.09
CA ARG A 58 -1.06 -11.35 -20.58
C ARG A 58 -1.36 -9.88 -20.95
N LYS A 59 -2.55 -9.58 -21.47
CA LYS A 59 -2.90 -8.19 -21.83
C LYS A 59 -3.07 -7.32 -20.59
N ALA A 60 -3.64 -7.85 -19.50
CA ALA A 60 -3.73 -7.14 -18.25
C ALA A 60 -2.33 -6.84 -17.69
N VAL A 61 -1.42 -7.82 -17.72
CA VAL A 61 -0.01 -7.61 -17.33
C VAL A 61 0.68 -6.57 -18.22
N ASP A 62 0.52 -6.66 -19.55
CA ASP A 62 1.13 -5.73 -20.49
C ASP A 62 0.63 -4.29 -20.30
N VAL A 63 -0.64 -4.12 -19.96
CA VAL A 63 -1.24 -2.80 -19.66
C VAL A 63 -0.69 -2.25 -18.34
N THR A 64 -0.58 -3.09 -17.31
CA THR A 64 0.02 -2.70 -16.03
C THR A 64 1.49 -2.31 -16.20
N ASN A 65 2.27 -3.09 -16.92
CA ASN A 65 3.69 -2.80 -17.17
C ASN A 65 3.88 -1.45 -17.88
N ARG A 66 3.01 -1.08 -18.84
CA ARG A 66 3.07 0.26 -19.46
C ARG A 66 2.79 1.37 -18.46
N GLN A 67 1.88 1.14 -17.50
CA GLN A 67 1.66 2.12 -16.44
C GLN A 67 2.87 2.23 -15.51
N ILE A 68 3.52 1.10 -15.20
CA ILE A 68 4.79 1.10 -14.44
C ILE A 68 5.85 1.92 -15.18
N ASP A 69 6.00 1.76 -16.51
CA ASP A 69 6.96 2.57 -17.31
C ASP A 69 6.68 4.07 -17.20
N GLU A 70 5.43 4.48 -17.37
CA GLU A 70 5.05 5.89 -17.29
C GLU A 70 5.28 6.48 -15.88
N ILE A 71 4.95 5.74 -14.85
CA ILE A 71 5.08 6.16 -13.46
C ILE A 71 6.55 6.19 -13.03
N THR A 72 7.32 5.17 -13.36
CA THR A 72 8.75 5.13 -13.01
C THR A 72 9.54 6.24 -13.69
N GLU A 73 9.22 6.58 -14.94
CA GLU A 73 9.83 7.74 -15.60
C GLU A 73 9.40 9.07 -14.97
N LEU A 74 8.13 9.21 -14.58
CA LEU A 74 7.62 10.42 -13.93
C LEU A 74 8.21 10.64 -12.54
N PHE A 75 8.40 9.56 -11.77
CA PHE A 75 8.87 9.56 -10.38
C PHE A 75 10.37 9.24 -10.26
N LYS A 76 11.10 9.30 -11.35
CA LYS A 76 12.55 9.11 -11.34
C LYS A 76 13.26 10.16 -10.49
N GLN A 77 13.95 9.69 -9.45
CA GLN A 77 14.61 10.53 -8.46
C GLN A 77 16.10 10.13 -8.35
N PRO A 78 17.00 10.74 -9.15
CA PRO A 78 18.41 10.34 -9.19
C PRO A 78 19.12 10.36 -7.84
N GLN A 79 18.69 11.22 -6.93
CA GLN A 79 19.19 11.30 -5.55
C GLN A 79 18.98 10.00 -4.77
N PHE A 80 17.94 9.22 -5.12
CA PHE A 80 17.57 7.96 -4.49
C PHE A 80 17.71 6.76 -5.43
N ALA A 81 18.54 6.85 -6.46
CA ALA A 81 18.61 5.86 -7.54
C ALA A 81 18.77 4.40 -7.09
N GLU A 82 19.46 4.16 -5.96
CA GLU A 82 19.67 2.82 -5.40
C GLU A 82 18.57 2.40 -4.40
N GLN A 83 17.58 3.24 -4.15
CA GLN A 83 16.56 3.05 -3.11
C GLN A 83 15.15 3.35 -3.59
N GLN A 84 14.95 3.58 -4.89
CA GLN A 84 13.64 3.94 -5.43
C GLN A 84 12.64 2.81 -5.20
N ARG A 85 11.43 3.19 -4.80
CA ARG A 85 10.35 2.27 -4.46
C ARG A 85 9.09 2.61 -5.23
N ILE A 86 8.25 1.59 -5.39
CA ILE A 86 6.92 1.72 -5.99
C ILE A 86 5.95 0.78 -5.27
N VAL A 87 4.81 1.30 -4.84
CA VAL A 87 3.72 0.46 -4.33
C VAL A 87 2.90 -0.02 -5.52
N LEU A 88 2.68 -1.32 -5.62
CA LEU A 88 1.96 -1.96 -6.73
C LEU A 88 0.54 -2.43 -6.34
N GLY A 89 0.11 -2.19 -5.09
CA GLY A 89 -1.21 -2.56 -4.60
C GLY A 89 -1.27 -3.98 -4.05
N GLY A 90 -2.19 -4.78 -4.56
CA GLY A 90 -2.40 -6.16 -4.12
C GLY A 90 -3.38 -6.33 -2.98
N ASP A 91 -4.05 -5.24 -2.55
CA ASP A 91 -5.06 -5.24 -1.49
C ASP A 91 -6.49 -5.39 -2.05
N GLU A 92 -7.35 -5.95 -1.21
CA GLU A 92 -8.80 -6.06 -1.43
C GLU A 92 -9.21 -6.63 -2.81
N VAL A 93 -8.38 -7.52 -3.37
CA VAL A 93 -8.56 -8.09 -4.71
C VAL A 93 -9.70 -9.10 -4.72
N ALA A 94 -10.78 -8.76 -5.41
CA ALA A 94 -11.92 -9.66 -5.56
C ALA A 94 -11.51 -10.99 -6.22
N GLY A 95 -11.69 -12.09 -5.50
CA GLY A 95 -11.27 -13.44 -5.94
C GLY A 95 -9.80 -13.79 -5.65
N GLY A 96 -8.95 -12.84 -5.29
CA GLY A 96 -7.50 -13.07 -5.10
C GLY A 96 -7.16 -14.11 -4.04
N GLY A 97 -7.83 -14.05 -2.87
CA GLY A 97 -7.63 -15.04 -1.81
C GLY A 97 -8.05 -16.46 -2.19
N ALA A 98 -9.13 -16.61 -2.97
CA ALA A 98 -9.61 -17.91 -3.44
C ALA A 98 -8.78 -18.47 -4.61
N HIS A 99 -8.12 -17.61 -5.38
CA HIS A 99 -7.33 -17.94 -6.56
C HIS A 99 -5.87 -17.50 -6.40
N GLN A 100 -5.31 -17.89 -5.27
CA GLN A 100 -4.02 -17.39 -4.82
C GLN A 100 -2.88 -17.59 -5.82
N ASN A 101 -2.82 -18.73 -6.50
CA ASN A 101 -1.77 -19.00 -7.49
C ASN A 101 -1.78 -17.97 -8.63
N SER A 102 -2.96 -17.68 -9.19
CA SER A 102 -3.10 -16.70 -10.27
C SER A 102 -2.80 -15.28 -9.77
N PHE A 103 -3.26 -14.93 -8.56
CA PHE A 103 -2.96 -13.64 -7.97
C PHE A 103 -1.46 -13.45 -7.74
N ILE A 104 -0.78 -14.41 -7.13
CA ILE A 104 0.67 -14.34 -6.89
C ILE A 104 1.46 -14.34 -8.20
N GLU A 105 1.04 -15.11 -9.20
CA GLU A 105 1.67 -15.10 -10.53
C GLU A 105 1.60 -13.69 -11.16
N TYR A 106 0.43 -13.06 -11.10
CA TYR A 106 0.25 -11.68 -11.59
C TYR A 106 1.15 -10.70 -10.84
N MET A 107 1.11 -10.73 -9.49
CA MET A 107 1.95 -9.85 -8.67
C MET A 107 3.44 -10.07 -8.95
N ASN A 108 3.90 -11.31 -9.05
CA ASN A 108 5.29 -11.59 -9.40
C ASN A 108 5.69 -11.01 -10.75
N GLN A 109 4.84 -11.12 -11.77
CA GLN A 109 5.15 -10.58 -13.10
C GLN A 109 5.32 -9.06 -13.09
N ILE A 110 4.40 -8.33 -12.44
CA ILE A 110 4.49 -6.86 -12.37
C ILE A 110 5.59 -6.40 -11.40
N GLY A 111 5.83 -7.13 -10.31
CA GLY A 111 6.90 -6.85 -9.36
C GLY A 111 8.29 -7.07 -9.96
N ASP A 112 8.51 -8.18 -10.66
CA ASP A 112 9.75 -8.44 -11.39
C ASP A 112 10.01 -7.37 -12.46
N TYR A 113 8.94 -6.90 -13.13
CA TYR A 113 9.05 -5.84 -14.12
C TYR A 113 9.51 -4.53 -13.47
N ALA A 114 8.88 -4.10 -12.36
CA ALA A 114 9.29 -2.91 -11.63
C ALA A 114 10.73 -3.03 -11.10
N PHE A 115 11.10 -4.19 -10.59
CA PHE A 115 12.45 -4.46 -10.09
C PHE A 115 13.51 -4.34 -11.21
N GLN A 116 13.21 -4.84 -12.41
CA GLN A 116 14.07 -4.68 -13.58
C GLN A 116 14.23 -3.21 -14.02
N GLN A 117 13.25 -2.35 -13.71
CA GLN A 117 13.35 -0.89 -13.92
C GLN A 117 14.16 -0.17 -12.82
N GLY A 118 14.66 -0.90 -11.82
CA GLY A 118 15.45 -0.36 -10.71
C GLY A 118 14.62 0.15 -9.53
N TYR A 119 13.36 -0.30 -9.41
CA TYR A 119 12.48 0.03 -8.29
C TYR A 119 12.25 -1.18 -7.39
N GLU A 120 12.36 -1.00 -6.09
CA GLU A 120 11.93 -1.99 -5.09
C GLU A 120 10.38 -2.02 -5.06
N PRO A 121 9.74 -3.12 -5.47
CA PRO A 121 8.29 -3.22 -5.44
C PRO A 121 7.79 -3.42 -4.00
N GLN A 122 6.69 -2.76 -3.67
CA GLN A 122 5.99 -2.91 -2.40
C GLN A 122 4.55 -3.34 -2.66
N MET A 123 3.97 -4.13 -1.73
CA MET A 123 2.58 -4.56 -1.83
C MET A 123 1.91 -4.66 -0.45
N TRP A 124 0.58 -4.55 -0.44
CA TRP A 124 -0.23 -4.73 0.75
C TRP A 124 -0.36 -6.21 1.13
N ASN A 125 -0.53 -6.48 2.43
CA ASN A 125 -0.43 -7.85 2.96
C ASN A 125 -1.71 -8.70 2.86
N ASP A 126 -2.88 -8.09 2.80
CA ASP A 126 -4.17 -8.72 3.17
C ASP A 126 -4.65 -9.82 2.22
N MET A 127 -4.17 -9.82 0.98
CA MET A 127 -4.54 -10.86 0.01
C MET A 127 -3.55 -12.01 -0.07
N VAL A 128 -2.39 -11.92 0.58
CA VAL A 128 -1.39 -13.00 0.59
C VAL A 128 -1.78 -14.07 1.60
N THR A 129 -1.90 -15.31 1.16
CA THR A 129 -2.22 -16.46 2.03
C THR A 129 -0.98 -17.27 2.41
N HIS A 130 -1.12 -18.19 3.37
CA HIS A 130 -0.04 -19.12 3.74
C HIS A 130 0.46 -19.99 2.57
N GLU A 131 -0.35 -20.17 1.54
CA GLU A 131 0.07 -20.87 0.31
C GLU A 131 0.77 -19.91 -0.63
N GLY A 132 0.19 -18.73 -0.83
CA GLY A 132 0.72 -17.72 -1.75
C GLY A 132 2.09 -17.20 -1.36
N VAL A 133 2.36 -16.98 -0.07
CA VAL A 133 3.65 -16.46 0.40
C VAL A 133 4.85 -17.32 0.00
N LYS A 134 4.63 -18.63 -0.19
CA LYS A 134 5.68 -19.57 -0.61
C LYS A 134 6.18 -19.33 -2.03
N SER A 135 5.35 -18.72 -2.87
CA SER A 135 5.62 -18.47 -4.28
C SER A 135 5.75 -16.98 -4.60
N LEU A 136 5.50 -16.11 -3.64
CA LEU A 136 5.69 -14.68 -3.81
C LEU A 136 7.19 -14.36 -3.89
N ASN A 137 7.59 -13.55 -4.88
CA ASN A 137 8.98 -13.14 -5.05
C ASN A 137 9.44 -12.26 -3.89
N ASN A 138 10.61 -12.57 -3.33
CA ASN A 138 11.18 -11.85 -2.19
C ASN A 138 11.76 -10.46 -2.53
N HIS A 139 11.57 -9.99 -3.75
CA HIS A 139 11.85 -8.60 -4.13
C HIS A 139 10.83 -7.62 -3.54
N TYR A 140 9.66 -8.13 -3.14
CA TYR A 140 8.64 -7.30 -2.49
C TYR A 140 8.99 -6.95 -1.06
N SER A 141 8.74 -5.69 -0.70
CA SER A 141 8.51 -5.31 0.69
C SER A 141 7.01 -5.32 0.99
N ILE A 142 6.63 -5.73 2.18
CA ILE A 142 5.25 -5.89 2.60
C ILE A 142 4.78 -4.68 3.41
N LEU A 143 3.72 -4.04 2.95
CA LEU A 143 3.01 -2.99 3.67
C LEU A 143 1.92 -3.66 4.53
N TYR A 144 2.21 -3.83 5.81
CA TYR A 144 1.37 -4.60 6.72
C TYR A 144 0.32 -3.72 7.38
N TRP A 145 -0.91 -3.70 6.85
CA TRP A 145 -1.97 -2.82 7.29
C TRP A 145 -3.14 -3.53 7.97
N LYS A 146 -3.61 -4.62 7.38
CA LYS A 146 -4.83 -5.30 7.79
C LYS A 146 -4.54 -6.65 8.41
N GLN A 147 -5.06 -6.81 9.62
CA GLN A 147 -5.15 -8.08 10.30
C GLN A 147 -6.62 -8.46 10.33
N ASN A 148 -7.00 -9.52 9.62
CA ASN A 148 -8.38 -9.97 9.62
C ASN A 148 -8.71 -10.66 10.94
N GLU A 149 -9.68 -10.08 11.61
CA GLU A 149 -10.11 -10.48 12.95
C GLU A 149 -10.61 -11.91 13.05
N ASP A 150 -11.25 -12.42 12.02
CA ASP A 150 -11.95 -13.71 12.05
C ASP A 150 -11.29 -14.78 11.16
N ASN A 151 -10.21 -14.44 10.47
CA ASN A 151 -9.62 -15.35 9.50
C ASN A 151 -8.24 -15.85 9.93
N LYS A 152 -8.20 -17.08 10.44
CA LYS A 152 -6.95 -17.79 10.75
C LYS A 152 -6.05 -18.04 9.52
N SER A 153 -6.51 -17.70 8.33
CA SER A 153 -5.75 -17.83 7.09
C SER A 153 -4.80 -16.65 6.81
N ASN A 154 -4.94 -15.55 7.54
CA ASN A 154 -4.07 -14.40 7.32
C ASN A 154 -2.69 -14.61 7.93
N LEU A 155 -1.71 -14.19 7.15
CA LEU A 155 -0.32 -14.19 7.59
C LEU A 155 -0.11 -13.16 8.69
N THR A 156 0.68 -13.55 9.68
CA THR A 156 1.24 -12.63 10.67
C THR A 156 2.53 -12.01 10.13
N VAL A 157 3.05 -11.00 10.83
CA VAL A 157 4.37 -10.43 10.49
C VAL A 157 5.46 -11.48 10.61
N GLU A 158 5.38 -12.34 11.63
CA GLU A 158 6.31 -13.45 11.82
C GLU A 158 6.25 -14.50 10.71
N ASP A 159 5.09 -14.63 10.05
CA ASP A 159 4.99 -15.51 8.88
C ASP A 159 5.72 -14.90 7.68
N PHE A 160 5.60 -13.61 7.42
CA PHE A 160 6.40 -12.93 6.40
C PHE A 160 7.90 -12.96 6.73
N ASP A 161 8.27 -12.77 8.00
CA ASP A 161 9.64 -12.84 8.47
C ASP A 161 10.31 -14.20 8.19
N LYS A 162 9.58 -15.32 8.35
CA LYS A 162 10.05 -16.67 7.99
C LYS A 162 10.47 -16.81 6.52
N TYR A 163 9.89 -16.01 5.64
CA TYR A 163 10.20 -15.99 4.21
C TYR A 163 11.12 -14.83 3.82
N TYR A 164 11.69 -14.13 4.82
CA TYR A 164 12.67 -13.05 4.65
C TYR A 164 12.13 -11.82 3.91
N PHE A 165 10.83 -11.55 4.01
CA PHE A 165 10.28 -10.30 3.50
C PHE A 165 10.55 -9.14 4.44
N ASP A 166 10.98 -8.01 3.88
CA ASP A 166 10.98 -6.74 4.59
C ASP A 166 9.54 -6.28 4.83
N VAL A 167 9.24 -5.86 6.06
CA VAL A 167 7.89 -5.49 6.47
C VAL A 167 7.88 -4.06 7.00
N TYR A 168 6.93 -3.27 6.54
CA TYR A 168 6.64 -1.94 7.04
C TYR A 168 5.28 -1.95 7.76
N ASN A 169 5.24 -1.33 8.95
CA ASN A 169 4.03 -1.27 9.76
C ASN A 169 3.12 -0.13 9.29
N TYR A 170 2.02 -0.50 8.65
CA TYR A 170 0.93 0.38 8.20
C TYR A 170 -0.35 0.10 9.00
N ASN A 171 -0.22 -0.27 10.25
CA ASN A 171 -1.29 -0.84 11.05
C ASN A 171 -2.59 -0.04 11.01
N TYR A 172 -3.66 -0.66 10.57
CA TYR A 172 -4.99 -0.07 10.44
C TYR A 172 -5.51 0.54 11.76
N TYR A 173 -5.28 -0.11 12.90
CA TYR A 173 -5.83 0.34 14.18
C TYR A 173 -5.10 1.54 14.79
N SER A 174 -3.84 1.76 14.42
CA SER A 174 -3.00 2.78 15.05
C SER A 174 -2.52 3.88 14.11
N LEU A 175 -2.36 3.58 12.83
CA LEU A 175 -1.68 4.44 11.87
C LEU A 175 -2.54 4.89 10.69
N TYR A 176 -3.81 4.46 10.64
CA TYR A 176 -4.77 4.92 9.64
C TYR A 176 -5.60 6.06 10.19
N PHE A 177 -5.77 7.08 9.38
CA PHE A 177 -6.65 8.19 9.66
C PHE A 177 -7.46 8.55 8.41
N LEU A 178 -8.78 8.66 8.57
CA LEU A 178 -9.72 9.05 7.52
C LEU A 178 -10.30 10.42 7.89
N PRO A 179 -9.72 11.54 7.44
CA PRO A 179 -10.21 12.88 7.78
C PRO A 179 -11.70 13.03 7.50
N SER A 180 -12.42 13.61 8.46
CA SER A 180 -13.87 13.79 8.37
C SER A 180 -14.33 14.97 9.19
N LYS A 181 -15.37 15.68 8.71
CA LYS A 181 -16.06 16.75 9.48
C LYS A 181 -16.72 16.25 10.77
N GLN A 182 -16.82 14.94 10.96
CA GLN A 182 -17.40 14.35 12.16
C GLN A 182 -16.43 14.35 13.36
N PHE A 183 -15.12 14.46 13.11
CA PHE A 183 -14.13 14.50 14.18
C PHE A 183 -14.06 15.87 14.85
N SER A 184 -14.15 15.87 16.17
CA SER A 184 -13.85 17.04 16.98
C SER A 184 -12.34 17.22 17.16
N GLN A 185 -11.92 18.38 17.67
CA GLN A 185 -10.52 18.59 18.01
C GLN A 185 -10.05 17.65 19.13
N ASP A 186 -10.94 17.27 20.03
CA ASP A 186 -10.62 16.34 21.12
C ASP A 186 -10.35 14.93 20.57
N ASP A 187 -11.11 14.45 19.59
CA ASP A 187 -10.84 13.17 18.91
C ASP A 187 -9.44 13.16 18.26
N ILE A 188 -9.07 14.27 17.61
CA ILE A 188 -7.75 14.41 16.97
C ILE A 188 -6.63 14.43 18.01
N ASN A 189 -6.83 15.15 19.12
CA ASN A 189 -5.87 15.22 20.21
C ASN A 189 -5.69 13.85 20.88
N GLU A 190 -6.76 13.09 21.10
CA GLU A 190 -6.71 11.74 21.66
C GLU A 190 -5.92 10.79 20.76
N GLN A 191 -6.16 10.82 19.44
CA GLN A 191 -5.40 10.02 18.50
C GLN A 191 -3.93 10.43 18.45
N ALA A 192 -3.62 11.73 18.48
CA ALA A 192 -2.25 12.24 18.50
C ALA A 192 -1.51 11.81 19.79
N GLU A 193 -2.19 11.87 20.94
CA GLU A 193 -1.65 11.41 22.21
C GLU A 193 -1.35 9.90 22.16
N TYR A 194 -2.29 9.11 21.64
CA TYR A 194 -2.10 7.68 21.46
C TYR A 194 -0.88 7.36 20.60
N ILE A 195 -0.72 8.01 19.44
CA ILE A 195 0.44 7.85 18.56
C ILE A 195 1.73 8.22 19.31
N GLY A 196 1.77 9.36 19.98
CA GLY A 196 2.96 9.86 20.66
C GLY A 196 3.38 9.07 21.91
N TRP A 197 2.45 8.32 22.51
CA TRP A 197 2.68 7.65 23.79
C TRP A 197 2.74 6.11 23.68
N ALA A 198 1.79 5.49 22.96
CA ALA A 198 1.59 4.03 22.98
C ALA A 198 2.24 3.34 21.79
N TYR A 199 2.43 4.04 20.69
CA TYR A 199 2.88 3.45 19.44
C TYR A 199 4.40 3.22 19.41
N ALA A 200 4.80 2.11 18.76
CA ALA A 200 6.17 1.86 18.30
C ALA A 200 6.12 1.09 16.96
N TYR A 201 7.14 1.30 16.10
CA TYR A 201 7.15 0.74 14.73
C TYR A 201 7.10 -0.79 14.69
N ASN A 202 7.52 -1.47 15.74
CA ASN A 202 7.50 -2.93 15.87
C ASN A 202 6.25 -3.47 16.60
N LYS A 203 5.28 -2.61 16.93
CA LYS A 203 4.02 -2.99 17.55
C LYS A 203 2.94 -3.14 16.49
N PHE A 204 2.40 -4.34 16.38
CA PHE A 204 1.33 -4.69 15.47
C PHE A 204 0.08 -5.07 16.25
N TYR A 205 -1.05 -4.46 15.92
CA TYR A 205 -2.32 -4.81 16.52
C TYR A 205 -2.97 -5.91 15.69
N TYR A 206 -3.13 -7.05 16.30
CA TYR A 206 -3.93 -8.17 15.77
C TYR A 206 -5.20 -8.21 16.58
N ASN A 207 -6.34 -8.10 15.95
CA ASN A 207 -7.67 -8.29 16.51
C ASN A 207 -7.75 -8.46 18.04
N LYS A 208 -8.54 -7.67 18.76
CA LYS A 208 -8.83 -7.78 20.20
C LYS A 208 -7.63 -7.95 21.18
N ASN A 209 -6.46 -8.25 20.68
CA ASN A 209 -5.23 -8.19 21.45
C ASN A 209 -4.68 -6.77 21.41
N PRO A 210 -4.13 -6.25 22.52
CA PRO A 210 -3.64 -4.87 22.55
C PRO A 210 -2.56 -4.62 21.51
N TYR A 211 -1.63 -5.51 21.32
CA TYR A 211 -0.63 -5.55 20.24
C TYR A 211 0.27 -6.78 20.39
N ASN A 212 0.99 -7.09 19.31
CA ASN A 212 2.12 -8.01 19.32
C ASN A 212 3.41 -7.25 19.01
N GLU A 213 4.44 -7.44 19.80
CA GLU A 213 5.77 -6.87 19.58
C GLU A 213 6.62 -7.84 18.77
N VAL A 214 7.01 -7.42 17.56
CA VAL A 214 7.82 -8.24 16.66
C VAL A 214 9.24 -7.70 16.63
N ASN A 215 10.17 -8.45 17.20
CA ASN A 215 11.59 -8.12 17.26
C ASN A 215 12.33 -8.84 16.13
N SER A 216 12.19 -8.34 14.91
CA SER A 216 12.89 -8.84 13.72
C SER A 216 13.63 -7.70 13.01
N GLN A 217 14.80 -8.01 12.46
CA GLN A 217 15.53 -7.10 11.60
C GLN A 217 14.82 -6.81 10.26
N ASN A 218 13.82 -7.62 9.90
CA ASN A 218 13.01 -7.44 8.69
C ASN A 218 11.85 -6.46 8.91
N VAL A 219 11.56 -6.03 10.14
CA VAL A 219 10.67 -4.90 10.40
C VAL A 219 11.47 -3.62 10.21
N LYS A 220 11.24 -2.93 9.07
CA LYS A 220 12.09 -1.82 8.62
C LYS A 220 11.61 -0.44 9.05
N GLY A 221 10.34 -0.30 9.40
CA GLY A 221 9.78 0.99 9.77
C GLY A 221 8.25 0.97 9.78
N SER A 222 7.67 2.13 9.67
CA SER A 222 6.22 2.32 9.69
C SER A 222 5.80 3.53 8.87
N ALA A 223 4.50 3.67 8.64
CA ALA A 223 3.91 4.83 7.99
C ALA A 223 2.59 5.22 8.63
N LEU A 224 2.34 6.52 8.69
CA LEU A 224 1.04 7.10 9.01
C LEU A 224 0.27 7.28 7.70
N SER A 225 -0.93 6.73 7.62
CA SER A 225 -1.75 6.72 6.40
C SER A 225 -2.94 7.67 6.54
N PHE A 226 -3.16 8.50 5.52
CA PHE A 226 -4.31 9.38 5.41
C PHE A 226 -5.10 9.01 4.16
N TRP A 227 -6.40 8.70 4.33
CA TRP A 227 -7.28 8.28 3.25
C TRP A 227 -8.46 9.24 3.12
N GLY A 228 -8.71 9.69 1.91
CA GLY A 228 -9.62 10.81 1.63
C GLY A 228 -11.10 10.45 1.45
N GLU A 229 -11.54 9.21 1.70
CA GLU A 229 -12.91 8.76 1.41
C GLU A 229 -14.00 9.58 2.10
N HIS A 230 -13.70 10.11 3.29
CA HIS A 230 -14.64 10.90 4.07
C HIS A 230 -14.35 12.41 4.04
N ALA A 231 -13.39 12.84 3.23
CA ALA A 231 -12.91 14.22 3.17
C ALA A 231 -13.51 15.05 2.03
N THR A 232 -14.46 14.53 1.26
CA THR A 232 -14.99 15.15 0.03
C THR A 232 -15.52 16.58 0.22
N ASP A 233 -16.03 16.90 1.40
CA ASP A 233 -16.60 18.22 1.74
C ASP A 233 -15.67 19.07 2.63
N MET A 234 -14.43 18.65 2.82
CA MET A 234 -13.47 19.35 3.65
C MET A 234 -12.67 20.37 2.85
N THR A 235 -12.36 21.50 3.50
CA THR A 235 -11.41 22.47 2.99
C THR A 235 -9.98 22.03 3.28
N GLN A 236 -9.02 22.62 2.57
CA GLN A 236 -7.60 22.39 2.84
C GLN A 236 -7.22 22.73 4.29
N GLU A 237 -7.79 23.80 4.85
CA GLU A 237 -7.53 24.21 6.24
C GLU A 237 -8.05 23.17 7.24
N GLU A 238 -9.26 22.64 7.03
CA GLU A 238 -9.83 21.58 7.86
C GLU A 238 -8.97 20.30 7.82
N LEU A 239 -8.48 19.90 6.64
CA LEU A 239 -7.57 18.76 6.50
C LEU A 239 -6.26 19.00 7.27
N ILE A 240 -5.61 20.15 7.06
CA ILE A 240 -4.36 20.49 7.75
C ILE A 240 -4.55 20.47 9.28
N ASN A 241 -5.68 21.00 9.77
CA ASN A 241 -5.98 21.02 11.20
C ASN A 241 -6.16 19.62 11.80
N GLN A 242 -6.60 18.65 11.03
CA GLN A 242 -6.74 17.26 11.48
C GLN A 242 -5.44 16.45 11.32
N GLU A 243 -4.73 16.60 10.21
CA GLU A 243 -3.57 15.75 9.88
C GLU A 243 -2.28 16.19 10.59
N VAL A 244 -2.02 17.51 10.67
CA VAL A 244 -0.75 18.03 11.22
C VAL A 244 -0.49 17.62 12.69
N PRO A 245 -1.47 17.60 13.60
CA PRO A 245 -1.25 17.09 14.96
C PRO A 245 -0.77 15.63 14.99
N LEU A 246 -1.35 14.77 14.14
CA LEU A 246 -0.99 13.36 14.03
C LEU A 246 0.42 13.19 13.45
N ILE A 247 0.75 13.95 12.40
CA ILE A 247 2.08 13.96 11.80
C ILE A 247 3.13 14.40 12.83
N LYS A 248 2.87 15.46 13.59
CA LYS A 248 3.77 15.92 14.65
C LYS A 248 3.97 14.87 15.74
N ALA A 249 2.89 14.22 16.18
CA ALA A 249 2.97 13.15 17.15
C ALA A 249 3.82 11.99 16.64
N TYR A 250 3.60 11.58 15.40
CA TYR A 250 4.34 10.49 14.74
C TYR A 250 5.84 10.79 14.62
N PHE A 251 6.23 11.99 14.18
CA PHE A 251 7.64 12.36 14.05
C PHE A 251 8.33 12.70 15.39
N ASN A 252 7.57 12.99 16.43
CA ASN A 252 8.10 13.22 17.77
C ASN A 252 8.26 11.94 18.61
N LEU A 253 7.97 10.76 18.02
CA LEU A 253 8.19 9.49 18.67
C LEU A 253 9.67 9.39 19.10
N LYS A 254 9.88 9.13 20.37
CA LYS A 254 11.21 8.82 20.87
C LYS A 254 11.66 7.51 20.25
N LYS A 255 12.68 7.60 19.43
CA LYS A 255 13.34 6.44 18.82
C LYS A 255 13.99 5.55 19.86
#